data_b0af7c2a12a8a28151d8f7c08b0c4a6d
#
_entry.id   b0af7c2a12a8a28151d8f7c08b0c4a6d
#
_cell.length_a   1.000
_cell.length_b   1.000
_cell.length_c   1.000
_cell.angle_alpha   90.00
_cell.angle_beta   90.00
_cell.angle_gamma   90.00
#
_symmetry.space_group_name_H-M   'P 1'
#
loop_
_entity.id
_entity.type
_entity.pdbx_description
1 polymer ?
#
loop_
_entity_poly.entity_id
_entity_poly.type
_entity_poly.pdbx_seq_one_letter_code
_entity_poly.pdbx_strand_id
1 'polypeptide(L)'
;MSSRSSSVTHEAAPPTFKESFLFPLSTPNARRDLIFGGTCLLILPIGWILNLGHRLDVVYRIYHDQAPYYQGFKPYGHTLLRGLKATTAICIYLAPSLICASLAHVHSIAALWFVAVPLFVLATYVLPGGMTYNAAFHDISYLYRPDRAFARAWEGGTDYLWAWLIALSAILISFLGLLALGIGFLYTSVWAWMVVGYVFSRALSLRRPDGR
;
A
#
# COMPACT_ATOMS: atom_id res chain seq x y z
N MET A 1 45.54 -5.46 -8.21
CA MET A 1 44.45 -6.49 -8.29
C MET A 1 43.12 -5.77 -8.10
N SER A 2 42.47 -5.44 -9.21
CA SER A 2 41.19 -4.74 -9.22
C SER A 2 40.07 -5.78 -9.12
N SER A 3 39.40 -5.87 -7.99
CA SER A 3 38.19 -6.68 -7.84
C SER A 3 37.06 -6.03 -8.62
N ARG A 4 36.76 -6.55 -9.81
CA ARG A 4 35.51 -6.27 -10.52
C ARG A 4 34.36 -6.73 -9.63
N SER A 5 33.72 -5.79 -8.95
CA SER A 5 32.40 -5.96 -8.40
C SER A 5 31.47 -6.23 -9.58
N SER A 6 31.07 -7.49 -9.75
CA SER A 6 30.00 -7.88 -10.66
C SER A 6 28.70 -7.25 -10.10
N SER A 7 28.34 -6.09 -10.61
CA SER A 7 26.98 -5.58 -10.48
C SER A 7 26.07 -6.55 -11.22
N VAL A 8 25.47 -7.47 -10.48
CA VAL A 8 24.35 -8.26 -10.97
C VAL A 8 23.24 -7.24 -11.22
N THR A 9 23.08 -6.82 -12.47
CA THR A 9 21.87 -6.14 -12.92
C THR A 9 20.75 -7.14 -12.75
N HIS A 10 20.07 -7.08 -11.61
CA HIS A 10 18.78 -7.74 -11.43
C HIS A 10 17.86 -7.12 -12.48
N GLU A 11 17.70 -7.81 -13.59
CA GLU A 11 16.65 -7.54 -14.56
C GLU A 11 15.34 -7.47 -13.75
N ALA A 12 14.75 -6.28 -13.73
CA ALA A 12 13.64 -6.00 -12.83
C ALA A 12 12.38 -6.73 -13.32
N ALA A 13 12.24 -7.99 -12.92
CA ALA A 13 11.07 -8.80 -13.20
C ALA A 13 9.86 -8.37 -12.34
N PRO A 14 8.64 -8.50 -12.85
CA PRO A 14 7.43 -8.23 -12.06
C PRO A 14 7.38 -9.13 -10.82
N PRO A 15 6.79 -8.64 -9.71
CA PRO A 15 6.76 -9.38 -8.47
C PRO A 15 5.95 -10.68 -8.63
N THR A 16 6.48 -11.79 -8.10
CA THR A 16 5.78 -13.08 -8.07
C THR A 16 4.91 -13.21 -6.82
N PHE A 17 3.87 -14.07 -6.85
CA PHE A 17 3.07 -14.39 -5.66
C PHE A 17 3.93 -14.85 -4.49
N LYS A 18 4.85 -15.80 -4.75
CA LYS A 18 5.71 -16.39 -3.72
C LYS A 18 6.56 -15.33 -3.02
N GLU A 19 7.27 -14.51 -3.80
CA GLU A 19 8.11 -13.45 -3.24
C GLU A 19 7.30 -12.43 -2.45
N SER A 20 6.16 -12.02 -2.99
CA SER A 20 5.29 -11.03 -2.37
C SER A 20 4.74 -11.50 -1.04
N PHE A 21 4.27 -12.75 -0.98
CA PHE A 21 3.70 -13.32 0.25
C PHE A 21 4.75 -13.65 1.31
N LEU A 22 5.97 -14.00 0.89
CA LEU A 22 7.07 -14.23 1.81
C LEU A 22 7.78 -12.95 2.25
N PHE A 23 7.60 -11.84 1.52
CA PHE A 23 8.25 -10.57 1.81
C PHE A 23 8.10 -10.11 3.27
N PRO A 24 6.89 -10.13 3.90
CA PRO A 24 6.73 -9.73 5.30
C PRO A 24 7.41 -10.66 6.30
N LEU A 25 7.83 -11.84 5.87
CA LEU A 25 8.46 -12.87 6.70
C LEU A 25 9.94 -13.07 6.35
N SER A 26 10.46 -12.39 5.33
CA SER A 26 11.76 -12.63 4.71
C SER A 26 12.95 -12.33 5.64
N THR A 27 12.80 -11.38 6.55
CA THR A 27 13.87 -10.95 7.46
C THR A 27 13.39 -10.87 8.91
N PRO A 28 14.31 -10.99 9.91
CA PRO A 28 13.94 -10.79 11.30
C PRO A 28 13.31 -9.41 11.58
N ASN A 29 13.79 -8.38 10.91
CA ASN A 29 13.24 -7.03 11.03
C ASN A 29 11.81 -6.94 10.48
N ALA A 30 11.53 -7.57 9.33
CA ALA A 30 10.18 -7.63 8.76
C ALA A 30 9.19 -8.29 9.73
N ARG A 31 9.57 -9.42 10.32
CA ARG A 31 8.74 -10.15 11.31
C ARG A 31 8.51 -9.31 12.56
N ARG A 32 9.54 -8.61 13.07
CA ARG A 32 9.41 -7.69 14.20
C ARG A 32 8.40 -6.59 13.87
N ASP A 33 8.50 -5.97 12.70
CA ASP A 33 7.63 -4.88 12.28
C ASP A 33 6.20 -5.36 12.05
N LEU A 34 6.01 -6.59 11.56
CA LEU A 34 4.70 -7.24 11.46
C LEU A 34 4.06 -7.45 12.84
N ILE A 35 4.80 -8.01 13.81
CA ILE A 35 4.31 -8.23 15.17
C ILE A 35 3.98 -6.89 15.83
N PHE A 36 4.90 -5.92 15.76
CA PHE A 36 4.69 -4.59 16.33
C PHE A 36 3.48 -3.90 15.71
N GLY A 37 3.36 -3.93 14.37
CA GLY A 37 2.24 -3.36 13.64
C GLY A 37 0.90 -3.98 14.03
N GLY A 38 0.83 -5.32 14.12
CA GLY A 38 -0.36 -6.05 14.58
C GLY A 38 -0.76 -5.66 15.98
N THR A 39 0.21 -5.56 16.91
CA THR A 39 -0.03 -5.12 18.28
C THR A 39 -0.51 -3.65 18.34
N CYS A 40 0.05 -2.76 17.52
CA CYS A 40 -0.39 -1.38 17.44
C CYS A 40 -1.86 -1.24 17.00
N LEU A 41 -2.39 -2.17 16.21
CA LEU A 41 -3.80 -2.15 15.79
C LEU A 41 -4.79 -2.32 16.95
N LEU A 42 -4.34 -2.78 18.12
CA LEU A 42 -5.18 -2.78 19.34
C LEU A 42 -5.55 -1.35 19.79
N ILE A 43 -4.78 -0.34 19.37
CA ILE A 43 -5.01 1.06 19.72
C ILE A 43 -5.52 1.80 18.47
N LEU A 44 -6.75 1.47 18.06
CA LEU A 44 -7.42 2.17 16.95
C LEU A 44 -7.85 3.59 17.38
N PRO A 45 -7.75 4.61 16.47
CA PRO A 45 -7.24 4.60 15.08
C PRO A 45 -5.72 4.86 14.95
N ILE A 46 -5.03 5.16 16.06
CA ILE A 46 -3.62 5.58 16.06
C ILE A 46 -2.73 4.48 15.44
N GLY A 47 -2.95 3.24 15.84
CA GLY A 47 -2.18 2.11 15.34
C GLY A 47 -2.34 1.90 13.83
N TRP A 48 -3.55 2.14 13.29
CA TRP A 48 -3.80 2.07 11.86
C TRP A 48 -3.05 3.18 11.10
N ILE A 49 -3.10 4.41 11.59
CA ILE A 49 -2.39 5.56 11.00
C ILE A 49 -0.88 5.32 11.03
N LEU A 50 -0.35 4.81 12.16
CA LEU A 50 1.07 4.50 12.30
C LEU A 50 1.53 3.42 11.32
N ASN A 51 0.74 2.33 11.18
CA ASN A 51 1.01 1.27 10.20
C ASN A 51 0.99 1.79 8.75
N LEU A 52 0.05 2.69 8.43
CA LEU A 52 -0.03 3.30 7.11
C LEU A 52 1.22 4.15 6.81
N GLY A 53 1.67 4.94 7.78
CA GLY A 53 2.90 5.72 7.65
C GLY A 53 4.14 4.86 7.50
N HIS A 54 4.27 3.82 8.33
CA HIS A 54 5.37 2.87 8.22
C HIS A 54 5.40 2.17 6.85
N ARG A 55 4.23 1.78 6.32
CA ARG A 55 4.14 1.21 4.97
C ARG A 55 4.70 2.16 3.91
N LEU A 56 4.42 3.46 4.00
CA LEU A 56 4.98 4.45 3.05
C LEU A 56 6.51 4.57 3.16
N ASP A 57 7.07 4.44 4.36
CA ASP A 57 8.53 4.40 4.54
C ASP A 57 9.15 3.14 3.92
N VAL A 58 8.50 1.98 4.07
CA VAL A 58 8.91 0.72 3.43
C VAL A 58 8.82 0.83 1.91
N VAL A 59 7.72 1.37 1.38
CA VAL A 59 7.52 1.61 -0.07
C VAL A 59 8.62 2.51 -0.63
N TYR A 60 8.94 3.62 0.05
CA TYR A 60 10.06 4.50 -0.34
C TYR A 60 11.37 3.72 -0.51
N ARG A 61 11.70 2.90 0.49
CA ARG A 61 12.95 2.12 0.48
C ARG A 61 12.99 1.09 -0.62
N ILE A 62 11.89 0.36 -0.83
CA ILE A 62 11.78 -0.62 -1.92
C ILE A 62 11.93 0.08 -3.28
N TYR A 63 11.26 1.22 -3.46
CA TYR A 63 11.32 1.97 -4.72
C TYR A 63 12.74 2.46 -5.04
N HIS A 64 13.54 2.73 -4.02
CA HIS A 64 14.95 3.17 -4.14
C HIS A 64 15.98 2.05 -3.94
N ASP A 65 15.57 0.78 -4.02
CA ASP A 65 16.43 -0.40 -3.85
C ASP A 65 17.22 -0.41 -2.52
N GLN A 66 16.63 0.17 -1.46
CA GLN A 66 17.19 0.21 -0.11
C GLN A 66 16.62 -0.92 0.77
N ALA A 67 17.32 -1.25 1.87
CA ALA A 67 16.84 -2.22 2.85
C ALA A 67 15.49 -1.76 3.48
N PRO A 68 14.38 -2.47 3.23
CA PRO A 68 13.03 -1.95 3.53
C PRO A 68 12.74 -1.79 5.03
N TYR A 69 13.31 -2.63 5.89
CA TYR A 69 13.00 -2.68 7.32
C TYR A 69 14.16 -2.21 8.22
N TYR A 70 14.99 -1.30 7.75
CA TYR A 70 16.18 -0.88 8.49
C TYR A 70 15.87 -0.12 9.79
N GLN A 71 14.91 0.81 9.74
CA GLN A 71 14.58 1.69 10.87
C GLN A 71 13.33 1.26 11.67
N GLY A 72 12.52 0.34 11.13
CA GLY A 72 11.21 0.02 11.69
C GLY A 72 10.29 1.25 11.68
N PHE A 73 9.53 1.42 12.75
CA PHE A 73 8.55 2.53 12.90
C PHE A 73 9.19 3.86 13.36
N LYS A 74 10.48 3.92 13.58
CA LYS A 74 11.15 5.15 14.06
C LYS A 74 11.55 6.07 12.90
N PRO A 75 11.47 7.40 13.09
CA PRO A 75 10.95 8.13 14.26
C PRO A 75 9.41 8.19 14.24
N TYR A 76 8.77 7.82 15.34
CA TYR A 76 7.31 7.64 15.43
C TYR A 76 6.49 8.87 14.99
N GLY A 77 6.92 10.08 15.38
CA GLY A 77 6.23 11.33 15.01
C GLY A 77 6.18 11.55 13.49
N HIS A 78 7.28 11.31 12.81
CA HIS A 78 7.36 11.42 11.34
C HIS A 78 6.49 10.36 10.65
N THR A 79 6.57 9.11 11.12
CA THR A 79 5.76 8.00 10.61
C THR A 79 4.27 8.26 10.82
N LEU A 80 3.88 8.77 12.00
CA LEU A 80 2.50 9.14 12.29
C LEU A 80 2.00 10.27 11.38
N LEU A 81 2.80 11.32 11.18
CA LEU A 81 2.44 12.44 10.30
C LEU A 81 2.26 11.98 8.83
N ARG A 82 3.14 11.10 8.34
CA ARG A 82 2.98 10.49 7.01
C ARG A 82 1.70 9.66 6.91
N GLY A 83 1.44 8.84 7.93
CA GLY A 83 0.21 8.05 8.01
C GLY A 83 -1.04 8.94 8.03
N LEU A 84 -1.03 10.03 8.78
CA LEU A 84 -2.13 10.98 8.85
C LEU A 84 -2.42 11.62 7.48
N LYS A 85 -1.38 12.07 6.77
CA LYS A 85 -1.54 12.61 5.41
C LYS A 85 -2.15 11.57 4.45
N ALA A 86 -1.68 10.33 4.51
CA ALA A 86 -2.22 9.26 3.68
C ALA A 86 -3.67 8.90 4.06
N THR A 87 -3.99 8.89 5.36
CA THR A 87 -5.37 8.68 5.85
C THR A 87 -6.31 9.76 5.32
N THR A 88 -5.89 11.02 5.40
CA THR A 88 -6.68 12.15 4.88
C THR A 88 -6.93 11.99 3.37
N ALA A 89 -5.93 11.56 2.60
CA ALA A 89 -6.10 11.29 1.18
C ALA A 89 -7.11 10.15 0.94
N ILE A 90 -7.01 9.04 1.67
CA ILE A 90 -7.99 7.94 1.58
C ILE A 90 -9.40 8.46 1.82
N CYS A 91 -9.60 9.25 2.88
CA CYS A 91 -10.90 9.84 3.17
C CYS A 91 -11.42 10.73 2.03
N ILE A 92 -10.57 11.57 1.46
CA ILE A 92 -10.94 12.46 0.34
C ILE A 92 -11.35 11.65 -0.90
N TYR A 93 -10.58 10.61 -1.26
CA TYR A 93 -10.88 9.78 -2.43
C TYR A 93 -12.15 8.94 -2.25
N LEU A 94 -12.38 8.45 -1.05
CA LEU A 94 -13.57 7.63 -0.77
C LEU A 94 -14.82 8.46 -0.46
N ALA A 95 -14.68 9.74 -0.07
CA ALA A 95 -15.81 10.58 0.32
C ALA A 95 -16.92 10.65 -0.74
N PRO A 96 -16.67 10.86 -2.05
CA PRO A 96 -17.74 10.91 -3.05
C PRO A 96 -18.56 9.61 -3.11
N SER A 97 -17.87 8.46 -3.07
CA SER A 97 -18.53 7.15 -3.06
C SER A 97 -19.36 6.94 -1.80
N LEU A 98 -18.79 7.25 -0.63
CA LEU A 98 -19.46 7.10 0.67
C LEU A 98 -20.67 8.03 0.79
N ILE A 99 -20.58 9.27 0.28
CA ILE A 99 -21.71 10.21 0.24
C ILE A 99 -22.84 9.63 -0.63
N CYS A 100 -22.52 9.18 -1.87
CA CYS A 100 -23.51 8.58 -2.74
C CYS A 100 -24.15 7.33 -2.12
N ALA A 101 -23.37 6.45 -1.49
CA ALA A 101 -23.86 5.26 -0.83
C ALA A 101 -24.76 5.60 0.38
N SER A 102 -24.38 6.60 1.17
CA SER A 102 -25.19 7.07 2.30
C SER A 102 -26.53 7.64 1.84
N LEU A 103 -26.53 8.47 0.81
CA LEU A 103 -27.77 9.01 0.22
C LEU A 103 -28.64 7.90 -0.39
N ALA A 104 -28.02 6.94 -1.07
CA ALA A 104 -28.72 5.77 -1.62
C ALA A 104 -29.46 4.99 -0.51
N HIS A 105 -28.78 4.79 0.62
CA HIS A 105 -29.31 4.06 1.75
C HIS A 105 -30.43 4.84 2.47
N VAL A 106 -30.15 6.09 2.84
CA VAL A 106 -31.09 6.92 3.63
C VAL A 106 -32.37 7.23 2.85
N HIS A 107 -32.25 7.52 1.56
CA HIS A 107 -33.40 7.90 0.72
C HIS A 107 -33.96 6.73 -0.12
N SER A 108 -33.43 5.51 0.07
CA SER A 108 -33.82 4.32 -0.70
C SER A 108 -33.71 4.49 -2.23
N ILE A 109 -32.75 5.30 -2.70
CA ILE A 109 -32.57 5.59 -4.12
C ILE A 109 -31.58 4.57 -4.73
N ALA A 110 -32.10 3.47 -5.26
CA ALA A 110 -31.28 2.40 -5.83
C ALA A 110 -30.33 2.87 -6.94
N ALA A 111 -30.72 3.88 -7.73
CA ALA A 111 -29.90 4.41 -8.81
C ALA A 111 -28.55 4.99 -8.33
N LEU A 112 -28.47 5.51 -7.09
CA LEU A 112 -27.22 6.04 -6.55
C LEU A 112 -26.16 4.97 -6.28
N TRP A 113 -26.54 3.71 -6.12
CA TRP A 113 -25.58 2.60 -6.01
C TRP A 113 -24.80 2.38 -7.28
N PHE A 114 -25.42 2.62 -8.46
CA PHE A 114 -24.73 2.55 -9.75
C PHE A 114 -23.67 3.66 -9.92
N VAL A 115 -23.72 4.71 -9.11
CA VAL A 115 -22.68 5.76 -9.05
C VAL A 115 -21.67 5.47 -7.94
N ALA A 116 -22.16 5.09 -6.76
CA ALA A 116 -21.31 4.85 -5.58
C ALA A 116 -20.28 3.74 -5.82
N VAL A 117 -20.71 2.61 -6.40
CA VAL A 117 -19.83 1.45 -6.63
C VAL A 117 -18.69 1.77 -7.62
N PRO A 118 -18.94 2.33 -8.82
CA PRO A 118 -17.86 2.72 -9.73
C PRO A 118 -16.91 3.74 -9.12
N LEU A 119 -17.40 4.73 -8.37
CA LEU A 119 -16.56 5.71 -7.69
C LEU A 119 -15.66 5.05 -6.64
N PHE A 120 -16.19 4.08 -5.87
CA PHE A 120 -15.42 3.31 -4.90
C PHE A 120 -14.30 2.51 -5.58
N VAL A 121 -14.65 1.79 -6.66
CA VAL A 121 -13.69 1.00 -7.44
C VAL A 121 -12.59 1.88 -8.01
N LEU A 122 -12.98 3.03 -8.61
CA LEU A 122 -12.02 3.98 -9.18
C LEU A 122 -11.09 4.55 -8.11
N ALA A 123 -11.65 5.01 -6.98
CA ALA A 123 -10.85 5.54 -5.86
C ALA A 123 -9.87 4.49 -5.34
N THR A 124 -10.33 3.26 -5.11
CA THR A 124 -9.51 2.15 -4.65
C THR A 124 -8.43 1.80 -5.66
N TYR A 125 -8.74 1.80 -6.96
CA TYR A 125 -7.78 1.51 -8.02
C TYR A 125 -6.65 2.54 -8.09
N VAL A 126 -6.97 3.82 -7.94
CA VAL A 126 -6.01 4.93 -8.12
C VAL A 126 -5.11 5.15 -6.90
N LEU A 127 -5.65 4.94 -5.69
CA LEU A 127 -4.95 5.22 -4.43
C LEU A 127 -3.55 4.61 -4.32
N PRO A 128 -3.29 3.33 -4.62
CA PRO A 128 -1.95 2.75 -4.49
C PRO A 128 -0.93 3.43 -5.39
N GLY A 129 -1.32 3.84 -6.60
CA GLY A 129 -0.46 4.59 -7.52
C GLY A 129 0.00 5.91 -6.92
N GLY A 130 -0.96 6.74 -6.48
CA GLY A 130 -0.68 8.02 -5.84
C GLY A 130 0.16 7.88 -4.57
N MET A 131 -0.16 6.90 -3.71
CA MET A 131 0.57 6.63 -2.47
C MET A 131 2.02 6.20 -2.72
N THR A 132 2.25 5.33 -3.70
CA THR A 132 3.60 4.84 -4.05
C THR A 132 4.47 5.98 -4.55
N TYR A 133 3.95 6.82 -5.47
CA TYR A 133 4.72 7.97 -5.97
C TYR A 133 4.91 9.06 -4.92
N ASN A 134 3.90 9.34 -4.07
CA ASN A 134 4.10 10.22 -2.92
C ASN A 134 5.20 9.69 -1.98
N ALA A 135 5.20 8.39 -1.72
CA ALA A 135 6.24 7.79 -0.90
C ALA A 135 7.63 7.92 -1.55
N ALA A 136 7.72 7.63 -2.85
CA ALA A 136 8.98 7.62 -3.59
C ALA A 136 9.62 9.02 -3.75
N PHE A 137 8.81 10.02 -4.04
CA PHE A 137 9.31 11.37 -4.39
C PHE A 137 9.04 12.43 -3.32
N HIS A 138 8.37 12.08 -2.22
CA HIS A 138 7.93 13.01 -1.17
C HIS A 138 7.06 14.17 -1.67
N ASP A 139 6.47 14.02 -2.86
CA ASP A 139 5.60 15.02 -3.45
C ASP A 139 4.13 14.75 -3.09
N ILE A 140 3.60 15.62 -2.24
CA ILE A 140 2.23 15.55 -1.73
C ILE A 140 1.17 15.68 -2.84
N SER A 141 1.53 16.24 -3.99
CA SER A 141 0.62 16.39 -5.11
C SER A 141 0.13 15.06 -5.68
N TYR A 142 0.96 14.01 -5.64
CA TYR A 142 0.54 12.66 -6.02
C TYR A 142 -0.51 12.07 -5.09
N LEU A 143 -0.58 12.56 -3.85
CA LEU A 143 -1.52 12.07 -2.86
C LEU A 143 -2.89 12.74 -2.97
N TYR A 144 -2.93 14.04 -3.32
CA TYR A 144 -4.18 14.84 -3.30
C TYR A 144 -4.70 15.24 -4.67
N ARG A 145 -3.97 14.97 -5.74
CA ARG A 145 -4.41 15.24 -7.12
C ARG A 145 -4.80 13.95 -7.84
N PRO A 146 -6.12 13.68 -8.01
CA PRO A 146 -6.61 12.46 -8.64
C PRO A 146 -6.10 12.25 -10.07
N ASP A 147 -5.91 13.36 -10.83
CA ASP A 147 -5.37 13.33 -12.18
C ASP A 147 -3.97 12.71 -12.22
N ARG A 148 -3.08 13.14 -11.32
CA ARG A 148 -1.72 12.60 -11.21
C ARG A 148 -1.71 11.16 -10.71
N ALA A 149 -2.49 10.85 -9.69
CA ALA A 149 -2.58 9.49 -9.17
C ALA A 149 -3.12 8.50 -10.22
N PHE A 150 -4.14 8.94 -11.01
CA PHE A 150 -4.69 8.15 -12.12
C PHE A 150 -3.66 7.93 -13.23
N ALA A 151 -2.94 8.99 -13.65
CA ALA A 151 -1.88 8.88 -14.66
C ALA A 151 -0.84 7.83 -14.26
N ARG A 152 -0.42 7.80 -12.99
CA ARG A 152 0.55 6.82 -12.48
C ARG A 152 0.01 5.40 -12.41
N ALA A 153 -1.24 5.22 -12.02
CA ALA A 153 -1.91 3.92 -12.08
C ALA A 153 -2.02 3.40 -13.52
N TRP A 154 -2.33 4.29 -14.46
CA TRP A 154 -2.44 3.96 -15.88
C TRP A 154 -1.09 3.60 -16.52
N GLU A 155 -0.05 4.39 -16.25
CA GLU A 155 1.32 4.12 -16.71
C GLU A 155 1.86 2.77 -16.21
N GLY A 156 1.40 2.28 -15.06
CA GLY A 156 1.74 0.96 -14.54
C GLY A 156 1.27 -0.20 -15.42
N GLY A 157 0.23 -0.01 -16.24
CA GLY A 157 -0.26 -0.98 -17.23
C GLY A 157 -0.54 -2.37 -16.65
N THR A 158 -0.05 -3.41 -17.33
CA THR A 158 -0.24 -4.81 -16.94
C THR A 158 0.42 -5.16 -15.61
N ASP A 159 1.57 -4.54 -15.29
CA ASP A 159 2.29 -4.80 -14.03
C ASP A 159 1.50 -4.27 -12.83
N TYR A 160 0.79 -3.14 -13.02
CA TYR A 160 -0.10 -2.59 -12.01
C TYR A 160 -1.34 -3.47 -11.78
N LEU A 161 -1.92 -4.01 -12.85
CA LEU A 161 -3.02 -4.96 -12.74
C LEU A 161 -2.58 -6.27 -12.06
N TRP A 162 -1.38 -6.75 -12.38
CA TRP A 162 -0.79 -7.91 -11.72
C TRP A 162 -0.57 -7.66 -10.22
N ALA A 163 -0.06 -6.48 -9.87
CA ALA A 163 0.07 -6.06 -8.48
C ALA A 163 -1.29 -6.06 -7.76
N TRP A 164 -2.35 -5.61 -8.43
CA TRP A 164 -3.72 -5.67 -7.89
C TRP A 164 -4.19 -7.11 -7.64
N LEU A 165 -3.92 -8.03 -8.54
CA LEU A 165 -4.28 -9.44 -8.37
C LEU A 165 -3.62 -10.04 -7.12
N ILE A 166 -2.32 -9.78 -6.93
CA ILE A 166 -1.57 -10.22 -5.75
C ILE A 166 -2.12 -9.54 -4.48
N ALA A 167 -2.35 -8.23 -4.53
CA ALA A 167 -2.86 -7.45 -3.41
C ALA A 167 -4.25 -7.93 -2.95
N LEU A 168 -5.18 -8.14 -3.88
CA LEU A 168 -6.51 -8.68 -3.57
C LEU A 168 -6.43 -10.07 -2.97
N SER A 169 -5.58 -10.93 -3.51
CA SER A 169 -5.36 -12.27 -2.96
C SER A 169 -4.84 -12.21 -1.52
N ALA A 170 -3.88 -11.31 -1.23
CA ALA A 170 -3.35 -11.13 0.12
C ALA A 170 -4.43 -10.60 1.08
N ILE A 171 -5.25 -9.64 0.64
CA ILE A 171 -6.36 -9.10 1.43
C ILE A 171 -7.38 -10.21 1.74
N LEU A 172 -7.78 -11.00 0.75
CA LEU A 172 -8.70 -12.12 0.97
C LEU A 172 -8.14 -13.15 1.96
N ILE A 173 -6.88 -13.53 1.81
CA ILE A 173 -6.21 -14.45 2.73
C ILE A 173 -6.14 -13.87 4.15
N SER A 174 -6.01 -12.54 4.30
CA SER A 174 -5.94 -11.91 5.62
C SER A 174 -7.21 -12.15 6.46
N PHE A 175 -8.38 -12.32 5.82
CA PHE A 175 -9.62 -12.64 6.52
C PHE A 175 -9.61 -14.02 7.20
N LEU A 176 -8.72 -14.94 6.77
CA LEU A 176 -8.54 -16.20 7.49
C LEU A 176 -8.05 -15.99 8.94
N GLY A 177 -7.40 -14.85 9.20
CA GLY A 177 -7.01 -14.46 10.56
C GLY A 177 -8.20 -14.28 11.52
N LEU A 178 -9.43 -14.08 11.01
CA LEU A 178 -10.64 -14.02 11.85
C LEU A 178 -10.94 -15.36 12.53
N LEU A 179 -10.53 -16.47 11.92
CA LEU A 179 -10.71 -17.81 12.48
C LEU A 179 -9.91 -18.00 13.78
N ALA A 180 -8.86 -17.22 14.00
CA ALA A 180 -8.08 -17.19 15.23
C ALA A 180 -8.66 -16.15 16.22
N LEU A 181 -9.93 -16.29 16.58
CA LEU A 181 -10.66 -15.45 17.53
C LEU A 181 -10.62 -13.94 17.23
N GLY A 182 -10.43 -13.56 15.96
CA GLY A 182 -10.28 -12.17 15.53
C GLY A 182 -8.89 -11.56 15.79
N ILE A 183 -8.15 -12.03 16.79
CA ILE A 183 -6.80 -11.54 17.10
C ILE A 183 -5.84 -11.81 15.93
N GLY A 184 -5.95 -12.97 15.30
CA GLY A 184 -5.16 -13.31 14.12
C GLY A 184 -5.32 -12.30 12.98
N PHE A 185 -6.51 -11.70 12.84
CA PHE A 185 -6.78 -10.69 11.82
C PHE A 185 -5.92 -9.43 11.98
N LEU A 186 -5.57 -9.03 13.20
CA LEU A 186 -4.68 -7.89 13.42
C LEU A 186 -3.32 -8.10 12.74
N TYR A 187 -2.77 -9.30 12.87
CA TYR A 187 -1.46 -9.62 12.26
C TYR A 187 -1.56 -9.94 10.78
N THR A 188 -2.58 -10.69 10.36
CA THR A 188 -2.76 -11.02 8.94
C THR A 188 -3.15 -9.80 8.10
N SER A 189 -3.84 -8.82 8.67
CA SER A 189 -4.12 -7.55 7.99
C SER A 189 -2.85 -6.72 7.79
N VAL A 190 -2.00 -6.62 8.81
CA VAL A 190 -0.68 -5.95 8.65
C VAL A 190 0.18 -6.68 7.63
N TRP A 191 0.20 -8.02 7.66
CA TRP A 191 0.88 -8.84 6.66
C TRP A 191 0.37 -8.52 5.25
N ALA A 192 -0.93 -8.50 5.03
CA ALA A 192 -1.52 -8.16 3.74
C ALA A 192 -1.14 -6.74 3.28
N TRP A 193 -1.16 -5.76 4.19
CA TRP A 193 -0.74 -4.39 3.88
C TRP A 193 0.74 -4.27 3.53
N MET A 194 1.62 -5.08 4.12
CA MET A 194 3.03 -5.16 3.74
C MET A 194 3.19 -5.75 2.33
N VAL A 195 2.43 -6.80 1.99
CA VAL A 195 2.36 -7.35 0.63
C VAL A 195 1.90 -6.29 -0.36
N VAL A 196 0.80 -5.58 -0.08
CA VAL A 196 0.28 -4.49 -0.92
C VAL A 196 1.36 -3.42 -1.17
N GLY A 197 2.05 -2.97 -0.12
CA GLY A 197 3.14 -2.00 -0.25
C GLY A 197 4.26 -2.49 -1.17
N TYR A 198 4.66 -3.75 -1.00
CA TYR A 198 5.72 -4.38 -1.80
C TYR A 198 5.35 -4.46 -3.29
N VAL A 199 4.19 -5.03 -3.62
CA VAL A 199 3.83 -5.30 -5.02
C VAL A 199 3.64 -4.01 -5.83
N PHE A 200 2.99 -2.99 -5.26
CA PHE A 200 2.83 -1.71 -5.97
C PHE A 200 4.15 -0.94 -6.09
N SER A 201 4.99 -0.99 -5.06
CA SER A 201 6.32 -0.39 -5.13
C SER A 201 7.17 -1.03 -6.23
N ARG A 202 7.19 -2.36 -6.32
CA ARG A 202 7.92 -3.08 -7.37
C ARG A 202 7.33 -2.83 -8.75
N ALA A 203 6.02 -2.98 -8.92
CA ALA A 203 5.37 -2.77 -10.22
C ALA A 203 5.63 -1.38 -10.81
N LEU A 204 5.61 -0.33 -9.96
CA LEU A 204 5.82 1.04 -10.40
C LEU A 204 7.30 1.42 -10.50
N SER A 205 8.20 0.75 -9.76
CA SER A 205 9.65 0.99 -9.91
C SER A 205 10.20 0.47 -11.25
N LEU A 206 9.56 -0.53 -11.86
CA LEU A 206 9.93 -1.05 -13.18
C LEU A 206 9.75 -0.03 -14.31
N ARG A 207 8.86 0.94 -14.11
CA ARG A 207 8.47 1.96 -15.10
C ARG A 207 8.86 3.36 -14.65
N ARG A 208 10.07 3.50 -14.10
CA ARG A 208 10.60 4.83 -13.74
C ARG A 208 10.65 5.72 -14.98
N PRO A 209 10.13 6.97 -14.90
CA PRO A 209 10.16 7.90 -16.05
C PRO A 209 11.57 8.26 -16.49
N ASP A 210 12.58 8.07 -15.64
CA ASP A 210 13.93 8.59 -15.82
C ASP A 210 14.91 7.60 -16.48
N GLY A 211 14.47 6.44 -16.94
CA GLY A 211 15.32 5.50 -17.71
C GLY A 211 16.62 5.07 -17.01
N ARG A 212 16.71 5.15 -15.66
CA ARG A 212 17.88 4.79 -14.86
C ARG A 212 17.67 3.50 -14.10
#